data_d057cff21e99eccdb74438827cc7c77f
#
_entry.id   d057cff21e99eccdb74438827cc7c77f
#
_cell.length_a   1.000
_cell.length_b   1.000
_cell.length_c   1.000
_cell.angle_alpha   90.00
_cell.angle_beta   90.00
_cell.angle_gamma   90.00
#
_symmetry.space_group_name_H-M   'P 1'
#
loop_
_entity.id
_entity.type
_entity.pdbx_description
1 polymer ?
#
loop_
_entity_poly.entity_id
_entity_poly.type
_entity_poly.pdbx_seq_one_letter_code
_entity_poly.pdbx_strand_id
1 'polypeptide(L)'
;HVTGVQTCALPIFLVQHMPAGFTNSMANRLDEISKIHVKEAENGEILKKGTVYIAPGGKHMEVKKCPDGSHKIVYNDMPPIGGLKPCANITYDSLRTCGYDQVVCVVLTGMGADGTNGILELSKVKPIYTIAQDAKTCVVYGMPKAIAETGLVNEVVPLTEVANSITKNVGVN
;
A
#
# COMPACT_ATOMS: atom_id res chain seq x y z
N HIS A 1 2.64 8.67 -5.92
CA HIS A 1 2.78 8.01 -7.21
C HIS A 1 4.08 7.20 -7.23
N VAL A 2 4.06 5.89 -7.51
CA VAL A 2 5.27 5.04 -7.39
C VAL A 2 6.40 5.46 -8.32
N THR A 3 6.12 6.05 -9.46
CA THR A 3 7.14 6.50 -10.41
C THR A 3 8.00 7.64 -9.87
N GLY A 4 7.52 8.38 -8.87
CA GLY A 4 8.27 9.44 -8.20
C GLY A 4 9.19 8.93 -7.09
N VAL A 5 8.99 7.69 -6.61
CA VAL A 5 9.86 7.05 -5.61
C VAL A 5 10.99 6.35 -6.36
N GLN A 6 12.18 6.92 -6.34
CA GLN A 6 13.30 6.44 -7.16
C GLN A 6 14.25 5.51 -6.45
N THR A 7 14.32 5.60 -5.12
CA THR A 7 15.12 4.73 -4.27
C THR A 7 14.38 4.48 -2.97
N CYS A 8 14.38 3.26 -2.50
CA CYS A 8 13.78 2.88 -1.22
C CYS A 8 14.47 1.63 -0.68
N ALA A 9 14.88 1.67 0.58
CA ALA A 9 15.48 0.50 1.24
C ALA A 9 14.44 -0.52 1.71
N LEU A 10 13.14 -0.20 1.61
CA LEU A 10 12.02 -1.00 2.14
C LEU A 10 11.14 -1.52 1.00
N PRO A 11 10.41 -2.61 1.19
CA PRO A 11 9.37 -3.00 0.26
C PRO A 11 8.20 -2.01 0.32
N ILE A 12 7.52 -1.83 -0.80
CA ILE A 12 6.30 -1.03 -0.91
C ILE A 12 5.17 -1.96 -1.34
N PHE A 13 4.02 -1.88 -0.68
CA PHE A 13 2.81 -2.61 -1.05
C PHE A 13 1.81 -1.64 -1.62
N LEU A 14 1.23 -1.98 -2.76
CA LEU A 14 0.23 -1.16 -3.44
C LEU A 14 -1.02 -1.99 -3.67
N VAL A 15 -2.13 -1.52 -3.11
CA VAL A 15 -3.46 -2.09 -3.35
C VAL A 15 -4.26 -1.12 -4.20
N GLN A 16 -4.61 -1.56 -5.39
CA GLN A 16 -5.43 -0.82 -6.35
C GLN A 16 -6.67 -1.65 -6.67
N HIS A 17 -7.84 -1.06 -6.58
CA HIS A 17 -9.10 -1.74 -6.89
C HIS A 17 -9.26 -1.92 -8.39
N MET A 18 -8.68 -2.99 -8.93
CA MET A 18 -8.67 -3.31 -10.36
C MET A 18 -8.99 -4.80 -10.57
N PRO A 19 -9.64 -5.16 -11.68
CA PRO A 19 -9.88 -6.56 -12.03
C PRO A 19 -8.60 -7.33 -12.34
N ALA A 20 -8.71 -8.66 -12.29
CA ALA A 20 -7.64 -9.57 -12.69
C ALA A 20 -7.15 -9.26 -14.12
N GLY A 21 -5.82 -9.36 -14.31
CA GLY A 21 -5.16 -9.05 -15.58
C GLY A 21 -4.75 -7.57 -15.71
N PHE A 22 -5.56 -6.63 -15.24
CA PHE A 22 -5.23 -5.20 -15.32
C PHE A 22 -4.09 -4.82 -14.36
N THR A 23 -4.01 -5.45 -13.20
CA THR A 23 -2.92 -5.20 -12.24
C THR A 23 -1.57 -5.65 -12.77
N ASN A 24 -1.51 -6.73 -13.54
CA ASN A 24 -0.28 -7.16 -14.20
C ASN A 24 0.17 -6.15 -15.26
N SER A 25 -0.73 -5.69 -16.10
CA SER A 25 -0.43 -4.67 -17.13
C SER A 25 0.04 -3.36 -16.49
N MET A 26 -0.59 -2.94 -15.39
CA MET A 26 -0.17 -1.76 -14.64
C MET A 26 1.23 -1.94 -14.05
N ALA A 27 1.49 -3.10 -13.44
CA ALA A 27 2.81 -3.40 -12.86
C ALA A 27 3.92 -3.32 -13.91
N ASN A 28 3.73 -3.95 -15.06
CA ASN A 28 4.70 -3.93 -16.16
C ASN A 28 4.95 -2.50 -16.65
N ARG A 29 3.89 -1.72 -16.83
CA ARG A 29 4.01 -0.33 -17.28
C ARG A 29 4.75 0.54 -16.25
N LEU A 30 4.45 0.37 -14.96
CA LEU A 30 5.13 1.11 -13.90
C LEU A 30 6.59 0.69 -13.78
N ASP A 31 6.91 -0.58 -13.97
CA ASP A 31 8.29 -1.08 -13.95
C ASP A 31 9.14 -0.45 -15.06
N GLU A 32 8.58 -0.33 -16.28
CA GLU A 32 9.27 0.30 -17.42
C GLU A 32 9.65 1.77 -17.17
N ILE A 33 8.81 2.51 -16.45
CA ILE A 33 8.96 3.97 -16.28
C ILE A 33 9.50 4.38 -14.89
N SER A 34 9.69 3.42 -13.99
CA SER A 34 10.19 3.67 -12.64
C SER A 34 11.65 3.24 -12.51
N LYS A 35 12.38 3.88 -11.61
CA LYS A 35 13.75 3.48 -11.26
C LYS A 35 13.80 2.34 -10.25
N ILE A 36 12.74 2.17 -9.46
CA ILE A 36 12.57 1.04 -8.56
C ILE A 36 11.85 -0.09 -9.30
N HIS A 37 12.08 -1.33 -8.88
CA HIS A 37 11.40 -2.47 -9.47
C HIS A 37 9.93 -2.51 -9.03
N VAL A 38 9.03 -2.71 -10.00
CA VAL A 38 7.58 -2.83 -9.75
C VAL A 38 7.09 -4.13 -10.34
N LYS A 39 6.35 -4.91 -9.57
CA LYS A 39 5.81 -6.18 -10.03
C LYS A 39 4.43 -6.46 -9.41
N GLU A 40 3.63 -7.26 -10.10
CA GLU A 40 2.47 -7.88 -9.48
C GLU A 40 2.96 -8.95 -8.48
N ALA A 41 2.42 -8.92 -7.26
CA ALA A 41 2.84 -9.84 -6.20
C ALA A 41 2.48 -11.29 -6.53
N GLU A 42 3.37 -12.22 -6.22
CA GLU A 42 3.17 -13.65 -6.40
C GLU A 42 3.05 -14.36 -5.05
N ASN A 43 2.15 -15.35 -4.99
CA ASN A 43 1.95 -16.12 -3.77
C ASN A 43 3.22 -16.87 -3.37
N GLY A 44 3.65 -16.70 -2.13
CA GLY A 44 4.82 -17.38 -1.56
C GLY A 44 6.16 -16.70 -1.83
N GLU A 45 6.23 -15.61 -2.63
CA GLU A 45 7.51 -14.95 -2.89
C GLU A 45 8.06 -14.24 -1.67
N ILE A 46 9.38 -14.32 -1.50
CA ILE A 46 10.09 -13.60 -0.46
C ILE A 46 10.29 -12.14 -0.88
N LEU A 47 9.99 -11.21 0.04
CA LEU A 47 10.07 -9.78 -0.21
C LEU A 47 11.52 -9.31 -0.33
N LYS A 48 11.75 -8.42 -1.29
CA LYS A 48 13.03 -7.75 -1.54
C LYS A 48 12.90 -6.26 -1.30
N LYS A 49 13.96 -5.67 -0.77
CA LYS A 49 14.08 -4.21 -0.64
C LYS A 49 14.01 -3.55 -2.01
N GLY A 50 13.51 -2.32 -2.07
CA GLY A 50 13.46 -1.54 -3.29
C GLY A 50 12.48 -2.06 -4.33
N THR A 51 11.53 -2.89 -3.94
CA THR A 51 10.53 -3.48 -4.82
C THR A 51 9.13 -3.06 -4.41
N VAL A 52 8.31 -2.69 -5.38
CA VAL A 52 6.87 -2.43 -5.21
C VAL A 52 6.10 -3.68 -5.59
N TYR A 53 5.31 -4.17 -4.67
CA TYR A 53 4.44 -5.34 -4.85
C TYR A 53 2.99 -4.88 -5.00
N ILE A 54 2.43 -5.09 -6.18
CA ILE A 54 1.04 -4.73 -6.48
C ILE A 54 0.15 -5.94 -6.20
N ALA A 55 -0.88 -5.75 -5.38
CA ALA A 55 -1.86 -6.80 -5.11
C ALA A 55 -2.59 -7.20 -6.40
N PRO A 56 -2.59 -8.49 -6.78
CA PRO A 56 -3.26 -8.93 -8.00
C PRO A 56 -4.78 -8.72 -7.93
N GLY A 57 -5.36 -8.24 -9.01
CA GLY A 57 -6.82 -8.19 -9.14
C GLY A 57 -7.44 -9.58 -8.93
N GLY A 58 -8.49 -9.65 -8.13
CA GLY A 58 -9.15 -10.92 -7.78
C GLY A 58 -8.45 -11.73 -6.67
N LYS A 59 -7.40 -11.19 -6.04
CA LYS A 59 -6.70 -11.82 -4.92
C LYS A 59 -6.58 -10.85 -3.75
N HIS A 60 -6.77 -11.32 -2.53
CA HIS A 60 -6.35 -10.58 -1.34
C HIS A 60 -4.88 -10.85 -1.06
N MET A 61 -4.11 -9.79 -0.80
CA MET A 61 -2.68 -9.87 -0.54
C MET A 61 -2.40 -9.66 0.95
N GLU A 62 -1.73 -10.61 1.57
CA GLU A 62 -1.19 -10.51 2.91
C GLU A 62 0.33 -10.55 2.90
N VAL A 63 0.94 -9.99 3.93
CA VAL A 63 2.37 -10.09 4.21
C VAL A 63 2.55 -10.94 5.45
N LYS A 64 3.41 -11.95 5.39
CA LYS A 64 3.70 -12.83 6.53
C LYS A 64 5.18 -12.84 6.87
N LYS A 65 5.50 -12.78 8.17
CA LYS A 65 6.85 -12.99 8.67
C LYS A 65 7.20 -14.48 8.63
N CYS A 66 8.38 -14.80 8.12
CA CYS A 66 8.93 -16.15 8.11
C CYS A 66 9.75 -16.40 9.39
N PRO A 67 10.01 -17.69 9.74
CA PRO A 67 10.81 -18.04 10.93
C PRO A 67 12.22 -17.46 10.94
N ASP A 68 12.83 -17.26 9.76
CA ASP A 68 14.17 -16.67 9.61
C ASP A 68 14.18 -15.12 9.69
N GLY A 69 13.02 -14.51 9.93
CA GLY A 69 12.88 -13.06 10.00
C GLY A 69 12.60 -12.37 8.67
N SER A 70 12.67 -13.08 7.55
CA SER A 70 12.24 -12.55 6.25
C SER A 70 10.70 -12.45 6.19
N HIS A 71 10.19 -11.83 5.13
CA HIS A 71 8.75 -11.70 4.90
C HIS A 71 8.40 -12.23 3.52
N LYS A 72 7.19 -12.72 3.37
CA LYS A 72 6.66 -13.24 2.10
C LYS A 72 5.26 -12.75 1.82
N ILE A 73 4.89 -12.75 0.54
CA ILE A 73 3.51 -12.56 0.10
C ILE A 73 2.72 -13.84 0.29
N VAL A 74 1.50 -13.72 0.77
CA VAL A 74 0.52 -14.81 0.83
C VAL A 74 -0.81 -14.31 0.27
N TYR A 75 -1.41 -15.09 -0.62
CA TYR A 75 -2.78 -14.83 -1.07
C TYR A 75 -3.78 -15.34 -0.03
N ASN A 76 -4.81 -14.57 0.20
CA ASN A 76 -5.92 -14.93 1.07
C ASN A 76 -7.15 -15.20 0.18
N ASP A 77 -7.79 -16.35 0.37
CA ASP A 77 -8.90 -16.82 -0.44
C ASP A 77 -10.28 -16.33 0.04
N MET A 78 -10.33 -15.42 1.00
CA MET A 78 -11.59 -14.81 1.43
C MET A 78 -12.35 -14.21 0.24
N PRO A 79 -13.69 -14.23 0.29
CA PRO A 79 -14.48 -13.56 -0.74
C PRO A 79 -14.23 -12.05 -0.75
N PRO A 80 -14.70 -11.35 -1.79
CA PRO A 80 -14.64 -9.88 -1.83
C PRO A 80 -15.27 -9.27 -0.58
N ILE A 81 -14.64 -8.22 -0.04
CA ILE A 81 -15.12 -7.49 1.12
C ILE A 81 -15.72 -6.17 0.62
N GLY A 82 -17.04 -5.99 0.83
CA GLY A 82 -17.74 -4.85 0.26
C GLY A 82 -17.63 -4.77 -1.28
N GLY A 83 -17.52 -5.91 -1.94
CA GLY A 83 -17.29 -5.98 -3.39
C GLY A 83 -15.85 -5.80 -3.83
N LEU A 84 -14.90 -5.63 -2.90
CA LEU A 84 -13.48 -5.36 -3.20
C LEU A 84 -12.61 -6.61 -3.00
N LYS A 85 -11.87 -6.97 -4.03
CA LYS A 85 -10.81 -7.99 -4.01
C LYS A 85 -9.78 -7.67 -5.11
N PRO A 86 -8.62 -7.09 -4.77
CA PRO A 86 -8.04 -6.93 -3.42
C PRO A 86 -8.74 -5.90 -2.55
N CYS A 87 -8.57 -6.05 -1.24
CA CYS A 87 -9.03 -5.12 -0.21
C CYS A 87 -7.83 -4.66 0.63
N ALA A 88 -7.63 -3.35 0.73
CA ALA A 88 -6.49 -2.78 1.45
C ALA A 88 -6.53 -3.08 2.95
N ASN A 89 -7.71 -3.17 3.55
CA ASN A 89 -7.84 -3.52 4.97
C ASN A 89 -7.19 -4.86 5.30
N ILE A 90 -7.28 -5.86 4.41
CA ILE A 90 -6.64 -7.17 4.61
C ILE A 90 -5.12 -7.04 4.61
N THR A 91 -4.58 -6.28 3.67
CA THR A 91 -3.13 -6.07 3.59
C THR A 91 -2.62 -5.33 4.83
N TYR A 92 -3.29 -4.25 5.25
CA TYR A 92 -2.92 -3.53 6.47
C TYR A 92 -3.01 -4.42 7.72
N ASP A 93 -4.08 -5.20 7.85
CA ASP A 93 -4.25 -6.10 9.00
C ASP A 93 -3.12 -7.11 9.10
N SER A 94 -2.65 -7.65 7.97
CA SER A 94 -1.54 -8.60 7.94
C SER A 94 -0.21 -8.01 8.45
N LEU A 95 -0.02 -6.70 8.32
CA LEU A 95 1.20 -6.02 8.79
C LEU A 95 1.29 -5.93 10.31
N ARG A 96 0.20 -6.14 11.04
CA ARG A 96 0.18 -6.07 12.52
C ARG A 96 1.13 -7.08 13.15
N THR A 97 1.32 -8.23 12.56
CA THR A 97 2.17 -9.33 13.05
C THR A 97 3.51 -9.44 12.34
N CYS A 98 3.81 -8.52 11.42
CA CYS A 98 5.09 -8.47 10.73
C CYS A 98 6.19 -7.84 11.59
N GLY A 99 7.45 -8.06 11.20
CA GLY A 99 8.61 -7.57 11.93
C GLY A 99 9.02 -6.14 11.63
N TYR A 100 8.19 -5.36 10.95
CA TYR A 100 8.48 -3.95 10.67
C TYR A 100 8.19 -3.09 11.90
N ASP A 101 9.12 -2.19 12.24
CA ASP A 101 9.01 -1.32 13.41
C ASP A 101 8.03 -0.17 13.21
N GLN A 102 7.86 0.27 11.98
CA GLN A 102 6.98 1.38 11.61
C GLN A 102 6.41 1.13 10.22
N VAL A 103 5.22 1.64 9.96
CA VAL A 103 4.58 1.59 8.65
C VAL A 103 4.21 3.00 8.20
N VAL A 104 4.63 3.37 7.00
CA VAL A 104 4.15 4.57 6.32
C VAL A 104 2.91 4.19 5.51
N CYS A 105 1.77 4.76 5.88
CA CYS A 105 0.49 4.50 5.24
C CYS A 105 0.17 5.64 4.29
N VAL A 106 -0.19 5.32 3.04
CA VAL A 106 -0.51 6.31 2.02
C VAL A 106 -1.90 6.04 1.47
N VAL A 107 -2.78 7.02 1.53
CA VAL A 107 -4.15 6.90 1.03
C VAL A 107 -4.37 7.91 -0.08
N LEU A 108 -4.61 7.40 -1.28
CA LEU A 108 -4.81 8.19 -2.49
C LEU A 108 -6.29 8.19 -2.89
N THR A 109 -6.61 9.03 -3.90
CA THR A 109 -7.95 9.14 -4.47
C THR A 109 -8.62 7.78 -4.64
N GLY A 110 -9.88 7.68 -4.26
CA GLY A 110 -10.68 6.46 -4.36
C GLY A 110 -12.04 6.61 -3.74
N MET A 111 -13.00 5.81 -4.23
CA MET A 111 -14.35 5.76 -3.68
C MET A 111 -14.41 4.84 -2.48
N GLY A 112 -15.23 5.21 -1.49
CA GLY A 112 -15.42 4.41 -0.29
C GLY A 112 -14.40 4.70 0.81
N ALA A 113 -14.13 3.73 1.66
CA ALA A 113 -13.33 3.88 2.87
C ALA A 113 -12.34 2.71 3.10
N ASP A 114 -12.04 1.92 2.06
CA ASP A 114 -11.10 0.81 2.18
C ASP A 114 -9.73 1.32 2.65
N GLY A 115 -9.11 0.61 3.55
CA GLY A 115 -7.84 0.98 4.19
C GLY A 115 -8.01 1.68 5.53
N THR A 116 -9.11 2.41 5.76
CA THR A 116 -9.32 3.17 7.01
C THR A 116 -9.33 2.27 8.23
N ASN A 117 -10.12 1.20 8.23
CA ASN A 117 -10.18 0.26 9.36
C ASN A 117 -8.85 -0.48 9.55
N GLY A 118 -8.19 -0.87 8.45
CA GLY A 118 -6.89 -1.53 8.51
C GLY A 118 -5.82 -0.64 9.15
N ILE A 119 -5.78 0.63 8.78
CA ILE A 119 -4.84 1.61 9.38
C ILE A 119 -5.17 1.85 10.85
N LEU A 120 -6.46 1.98 11.20
CA LEU A 120 -6.89 2.12 12.60
C LEU A 120 -6.40 0.95 13.46
N GLU A 121 -6.63 -0.29 13.03
CA GLU A 121 -6.19 -1.47 13.78
C GLU A 121 -4.67 -1.59 13.84
N LEU A 122 -3.99 -1.25 12.74
CA LEU A 122 -2.52 -1.24 12.70
C LEU A 122 -1.94 -0.22 13.69
N SER A 123 -2.54 0.96 13.81
CA SER A 123 -2.09 2.02 14.71
C SER A 123 -2.12 1.64 16.19
N LYS A 124 -2.94 0.66 16.55
CA LYS A 124 -3.04 0.17 17.95
C LYS A 124 -1.82 -0.68 18.35
N VAL A 125 -1.09 -1.23 17.39
CA VAL A 125 -0.01 -2.19 17.65
C VAL A 125 1.35 -1.77 17.11
N LYS A 126 1.39 -0.79 16.21
CA LYS A 126 2.63 -0.27 15.60
C LYS A 126 2.59 1.24 15.44
N PRO A 127 3.75 1.92 15.53
CA PRO A 127 3.88 3.30 15.07
C PRO A 127 3.56 3.38 13.58
N ILE A 128 2.72 4.34 13.20
CA ILE A 128 2.40 4.64 11.81
C ILE A 128 2.67 6.10 11.48
N TYR A 129 2.94 6.37 10.23
CA TYR A 129 2.92 7.72 9.67
C TYR A 129 1.98 7.72 8.46
N THR A 130 0.91 8.49 8.52
CA THR A 130 -0.14 8.46 7.51
C THR A 130 -0.12 9.71 6.65
N ILE A 131 -0.04 9.50 5.34
CA ILE A 131 -0.07 10.52 4.30
C ILE A 131 -1.38 10.36 3.54
N ALA A 132 -2.15 11.43 3.41
CA ALA A 132 -3.38 11.45 2.63
C ALA A 132 -3.28 12.46 1.49
N GLN A 133 -3.79 12.09 0.33
CA GLN A 133 -3.93 13.00 -0.80
C GLN A 133 -4.97 14.09 -0.46
N ASP A 134 -4.69 15.33 -0.84
CA ASP A 134 -5.60 16.44 -0.60
C ASP A 134 -6.86 16.35 -1.48
N ALA A 135 -7.93 17.02 -1.06
CA ALA A 135 -9.20 17.03 -1.78
C ALA A 135 -9.09 17.66 -3.17
N LYS A 136 -8.24 18.67 -3.32
CA LYS A 136 -8.11 19.44 -4.58
C LYS A 136 -7.57 18.61 -5.73
N THR A 137 -6.67 17.66 -5.45
CA THR A 137 -6.05 16.83 -6.47
C THR A 137 -6.69 15.45 -6.59
N CYS A 138 -7.66 15.11 -5.72
CA CYS A 138 -8.42 13.87 -5.83
C CYS A 138 -9.44 13.92 -6.97
N VAL A 139 -9.53 12.86 -7.76
CA VAL A 139 -10.66 12.63 -8.66
C VAL A 139 -11.91 12.27 -7.83
N VAL A 140 -11.74 11.40 -6.83
CA VAL A 140 -12.78 11.03 -5.87
C VAL A 140 -12.20 11.14 -4.47
N TYR A 141 -12.72 12.06 -3.67
CA TYR A 141 -12.28 12.31 -2.29
C TYR A 141 -13.07 11.46 -1.29
N GLY A 142 -13.07 10.13 -1.49
CA GLY A 142 -13.72 9.17 -0.59
C GLY A 142 -12.75 8.56 0.41
N MET A 143 -11.78 7.80 -0.07
CA MET A 143 -10.80 7.12 0.77
C MET A 143 -9.92 8.10 1.57
N PRO A 144 -9.34 9.15 0.98
CA PRO A 144 -8.59 10.14 1.76
C PRO A 144 -9.43 10.87 2.80
N LYS A 145 -10.70 11.17 2.49
CA LYS A 145 -11.63 11.77 3.44
C LYS A 145 -11.88 10.84 4.64
N ALA A 146 -12.14 9.56 4.38
CA ALA A 146 -12.41 8.59 5.43
C ALA A 146 -11.25 8.47 6.43
N ILE A 147 -10.01 8.41 5.95
CA ILE A 147 -8.85 8.36 6.85
C ILE A 147 -8.61 9.69 7.56
N ALA A 148 -8.85 10.83 6.90
CA ALA A 148 -8.72 12.14 7.52
C ALA A 148 -9.66 12.32 8.71
N GLU A 149 -10.88 11.80 8.63
CA GLU A 149 -11.87 11.88 9.70
C GLU A 149 -11.51 11.08 10.96
N THR A 150 -10.54 10.15 10.87
CA THR A 150 -10.06 9.38 12.03
C THR A 150 -9.13 10.16 12.96
N GLY A 151 -8.55 11.26 12.50
CA GLY A 151 -7.50 11.98 13.21
C GLY A 151 -6.11 11.34 13.13
N LEU A 152 -5.92 10.27 12.35
CA LEU A 152 -4.64 9.56 12.22
C LEU A 152 -3.73 10.12 11.12
N VAL A 153 -4.20 11.07 10.31
CA VAL A 153 -3.39 11.63 9.22
C VAL A 153 -2.35 12.60 9.77
N ASN A 154 -1.10 12.34 9.45
CA ASN A 154 0.03 13.19 9.82
C ASN A 154 0.30 14.27 8.78
N GLU A 155 0.01 14.00 7.52
CA GLU A 155 0.35 14.89 6.41
C GLU A 155 -0.70 14.80 5.30
N VAL A 156 -1.22 15.94 4.87
CA VAL A 156 -2.12 16.05 3.72
C VAL A 156 -1.38 16.78 2.62
N VAL A 157 -1.23 16.14 1.47
CA VAL A 157 -0.42 16.68 0.37
C VAL A 157 -1.12 16.55 -0.99
N PRO A 158 -0.86 17.46 -1.93
CA PRO A 158 -1.32 17.28 -3.30
C PRO A 158 -0.64 16.08 -3.95
N LEU A 159 -1.26 15.51 -4.98
CA LEU A 159 -0.76 14.32 -5.67
C LEU A 159 0.71 14.45 -6.09
N THR A 160 1.12 15.65 -6.55
CA THR A 160 2.49 15.92 -7.00
C THR A 160 3.54 15.83 -5.89
N GLU A 161 3.14 15.93 -4.62
CA GLU A 161 4.04 15.88 -3.46
C GLU A 161 4.03 14.53 -2.73
N VAL A 162 3.17 13.60 -3.12
CA VAL A 162 3.05 12.30 -2.45
C VAL A 162 4.37 11.52 -2.47
N ALA A 163 5.03 11.45 -3.63
CA ALA A 163 6.30 10.72 -3.76
C ALA A 163 7.40 11.32 -2.87
N ASN A 164 7.51 12.64 -2.80
CA ASN A 164 8.47 13.33 -1.93
C ASN A 164 8.18 13.05 -0.45
N SER A 165 6.91 13.06 -0.06
CA SER A 165 6.50 12.75 1.30
C SER A 165 6.83 11.31 1.68
N ILE A 166 6.59 10.34 0.80
CA ILE A 166 6.99 8.94 1.02
C ILE A 166 8.51 8.83 1.21
N THR A 167 9.28 9.37 0.29
CA THR A 167 10.75 9.32 0.31
C THR A 167 11.32 9.91 1.59
N LYS A 168 10.81 11.05 2.02
CA LYS A 168 11.20 11.72 3.26
C LYS A 168 10.98 10.85 4.50
N ASN A 169 9.91 10.04 4.51
CA ASN A 169 9.51 9.27 5.68
C ASN A 169 10.05 7.83 5.71
N VAL A 170 10.40 7.24 4.55
CA VAL A 170 10.99 5.88 4.49
C VAL A 170 12.50 5.88 4.44
N GLY A 171 13.11 7.03 4.29
CA GLY A 171 14.56 7.18 4.09
C GLY A 171 14.96 6.85 2.65
N VAL A 172 16.01 7.52 2.20
CA VAL A 172 16.66 7.29 0.91
C VAL A 172 18.09 6.90 1.19
N ASN A 173 18.50 5.75 0.71
CA ASN A 173 19.89 5.30 0.76
C ASN A 173 20.54 5.48 -0.61
#